data_9d7a2a55e0c41ddb07e3f14340f8ad8c
#
_entry.id   9d7a2a55e0c41ddb07e3f14340f8ad8c
#
_cell.length_a   1.000
_cell.length_b   1.000
_cell.length_c   1.000
_cell.angle_alpha   90.00
_cell.angle_beta   90.00
_cell.angle_gamma   90.00
#
_symmetry.space_group_name_H-M   'P 1'
#
loop_
_entity.id
_entity.type
_entity.pdbx_description
1 polymer ?
#
loop_
_entity_poly.entity_id
_entity_poly.type
_entity_poly.pdbx_seq_one_letter_code
_entity_poly.pdbx_strand_id
1 'polypeptide(L)'
;LRAVLELEDAILTPSLGEDGPVGELYATTFWIALALVGILMLVQVGVALGKRDGHSIGRLLVGAAQFGFVWFAWVGYGVTLVAACSGLTKALMQSLLNVTRWSEWEPWEPFTASDVTNGTVAVILGIMGMLLWIAAIGHTLVMVARAASLLVLAAVTPISAAGLVTDFGRGWFWKSFRWFHAAALTPPLMVLALGTAVANHAIIGALGMAVASFALLGGGVVSSLAGIGLMAGASLVALPTIHVGLRIPVP
;
A
#
# COMPACT_ATOMS: atom_id res chain seq x y z
N LEU A 1 9.76 8.40 -18.35
CA LEU A 1 9.74 7.30 -17.41
C LEU A 1 10.68 7.60 -16.22
N ARG A 2 11.96 7.87 -16.45
CA ARG A 2 12.98 8.09 -15.39
C ARG A 2 12.55 9.13 -14.34
N ALA A 3 12.07 10.31 -14.75
CA ALA A 3 11.58 11.34 -13.84
C ALA A 3 10.40 10.87 -12.96
N VAL A 4 9.55 10.00 -13.48
CA VAL A 4 8.44 9.39 -12.73
C VAL A 4 8.98 8.43 -11.67
N LEU A 5 9.96 7.60 -12.02
CA LEU A 5 10.58 6.64 -11.11
C LEU A 5 11.41 7.34 -10.00
N GLU A 6 12.07 8.46 -10.31
CA GLU A 6 12.75 9.31 -9.32
C GLU A 6 11.77 9.90 -8.29
N LEU A 7 10.59 10.32 -8.76
CA LEU A 7 9.51 10.79 -7.88
C LEU A 7 9.02 9.65 -6.96
N GLU A 8 8.90 8.44 -7.47
CA GLU A 8 8.50 7.27 -6.67
C GLU A 8 9.52 6.94 -5.58
N ASP A 9 10.82 7.01 -5.88
CA ASP A 9 11.88 6.82 -4.89
C ASP A 9 11.77 7.85 -3.74
N ALA A 10 11.40 9.09 -4.05
CA ALA A 10 11.21 10.15 -3.06
C ALA A 10 9.96 9.93 -2.18
N ILE A 11 8.90 9.33 -2.72
CA ILE A 11 7.63 9.12 -2.02
C ILE A 11 7.59 7.77 -1.27
N LEU A 12 8.54 6.89 -1.53
CA LEU A 12 8.54 5.53 -0.99
C LEU A 12 8.45 5.49 0.54
N THR A 13 9.10 6.43 1.21
CA THR A 13 9.15 6.52 2.69
C THR A 13 8.66 7.90 3.15
N PRO A 14 7.34 8.12 3.32
CA PRO A 14 6.85 9.38 3.87
C PRO A 14 7.33 9.55 5.32
N SER A 15 7.72 10.76 5.68
CA SER A 15 8.12 11.09 7.05
C SER A 15 6.89 11.11 7.97
N LEU A 16 6.77 10.10 8.84
CA LEU A 16 5.74 10.01 9.87
C LEU A 16 6.24 10.51 11.23
N GLY A 17 7.47 11.01 11.32
CA GLY A 17 8.09 11.48 12.56
C GLY A 17 7.49 12.77 13.09
N GLU A 18 7.85 13.10 14.34
CA GLU A 18 7.37 14.28 15.05
C GLU A 18 7.77 15.60 14.38
N ASP A 19 8.91 15.61 13.67
CA ASP A 19 9.41 16.77 12.92
C ASP A 19 8.72 16.96 11.54
N GLY A 20 7.77 16.09 11.20
CA GLY A 20 7.03 16.11 9.93
C GLY A 20 5.60 16.66 10.05
N PRO A 21 4.87 16.72 8.92
CA PRO A 21 3.48 17.22 8.90
C PRO A 21 2.54 16.44 9.83
N VAL A 22 2.89 15.20 10.16
CA VAL A 22 2.11 14.34 11.08
C VAL A 22 2.23 14.85 12.51
N GLY A 23 3.41 15.35 12.96
CA GLY A 23 3.62 15.79 14.32
C GLY A 23 2.70 16.94 14.73
N GLU A 24 2.58 17.98 13.89
CA GLU A 24 1.70 19.10 14.15
C GLU A 24 0.22 18.69 14.17
N LEU A 25 -0.21 17.88 13.21
CA LEU A 25 -1.57 17.37 13.14
C LEU A 25 -1.87 16.41 14.27
N TYR A 26 -0.91 15.59 14.67
CA TYR A 26 -1.07 14.60 15.73
C TYR A 26 -1.37 15.28 17.10
N ALA A 27 -0.69 16.37 17.42
CA ALA A 27 -0.95 17.12 18.65
C ALA A 27 -2.40 17.65 18.68
N THR A 28 -2.88 18.21 17.57
CA THR A 28 -4.24 18.73 17.47
C THR A 28 -5.28 17.60 17.53
N THR A 29 -5.07 16.52 16.77
CA THR A 29 -6.00 15.36 16.76
C THR A 29 -6.02 14.62 18.08
N PHE A 30 -4.92 14.65 18.84
CA PHE A 30 -4.86 14.12 20.20
C PHE A 30 -5.80 14.85 21.15
N TRP A 31 -5.80 16.18 21.16
CA TRP A 31 -6.71 16.96 22.00
C TRP A 31 -8.18 16.71 21.65
N ILE A 32 -8.48 16.61 20.36
CA ILE A 32 -9.82 16.24 19.90
C ILE A 32 -10.17 14.82 20.36
N ALA A 33 -9.25 13.89 20.25
CA ALA A 33 -9.44 12.51 20.70
C ALA A 33 -9.67 12.42 22.21
N LEU A 34 -8.91 13.19 23.01
CA LEU A 34 -9.07 13.23 24.46
C LEU A 34 -10.45 13.77 24.87
N ALA A 35 -10.91 14.85 24.22
CA ALA A 35 -12.26 15.37 24.43
C ALA A 35 -13.32 14.33 24.04
N LEU A 36 -13.14 13.65 22.91
CA LEU A 36 -14.04 12.59 22.46
C LEU A 36 -14.08 11.40 23.43
N VAL A 37 -12.92 10.96 23.94
CA VAL A 37 -12.84 9.93 24.99
C VAL A 37 -13.64 10.34 26.21
N GLY A 38 -13.48 11.59 26.69
CA GLY A 38 -14.23 12.09 27.81
C GLY A 38 -15.76 12.03 27.60
N ILE A 39 -16.21 12.47 26.42
CA ILE A 39 -17.65 12.41 26.05
C ILE A 39 -18.13 10.95 25.98
N LEU A 40 -17.38 10.08 25.31
CA LEU A 40 -17.74 8.67 25.16
C LEU A 40 -17.76 7.94 26.50
N MET A 41 -16.84 8.28 27.42
CA MET A 41 -16.84 7.75 28.76
C MET A 41 -18.11 8.17 29.55
N LEU A 42 -18.47 9.44 29.48
CA LEU A 42 -19.69 9.94 30.14
C LEU A 42 -20.95 9.23 29.61
N VAL A 43 -21.03 9.08 28.28
CA VAL A 43 -22.15 8.35 27.63
C VAL A 43 -22.18 6.90 28.13
N GLN A 44 -21.02 6.22 28.14
CA GLN A 44 -20.96 4.81 28.54
C GLN A 44 -21.29 4.63 30.04
N VAL A 45 -20.83 5.53 30.91
CA VAL A 45 -21.21 5.54 32.35
C VAL A 45 -22.70 5.74 32.48
N GLY A 46 -23.30 6.69 31.75
CA GLY A 46 -24.75 6.90 31.77
C GLY A 46 -25.53 5.66 31.33
N VAL A 47 -25.08 4.97 30.27
CA VAL A 47 -25.68 3.70 29.84
C VAL A 47 -25.53 2.60 30.90
N ALA A 48 -24.34 2.47 31.51
CA ALA A 48 -24.07 1.47 32.54
C ALA A 48 -24.96 1.68 33.81
N LEU A 49 -25.11 2.91 34.22
CA LEU A 49 -25.99 3.28 35.36
C LEU A 49 -27.45 2.98 35.01
N GLY A 50 -27.92 3.35 33.82
CA GLY A 50 -29.29 3.09 33.38
C GLY A 50 -29.62 1.61 33.28
N LYS A 51 -28.66 0.78 32.87
CA LYS A 51 -28.82 -0.68 32.76
C LYS A 51 -28.46 -1.46 34.04
N ARG A 52 -27.92 -0.77 35.03
CA ARG A 52 -27.38 -1.38 36.28
C ARG A 52 -26.36 -2.50 35.99
N ASP A 53 -25.56 -2.32 34.96
CA ASP A 53 -24.63 -3.34 34.44
C ASP A 53 -23.18 -2.96 34.82
N GLY A 54 -22.69 -3.53 35.92
CA GLY A 54 -21.29 -3.34 36.36
C GLY A 54 -20.24 -3.85 35.36
N HIS A 55 -20.59 -4.79 34.49
CA HIS A 55 -19.68 -5.31 33.46
C HIS A 55 -19.35 -4.24 32.41
N SER A 56 -20.25 -3.34 32.12
CA SER A 56 -20.04 -2.19 31.25
C SER A 56 -18.95 -1.24 31.75
N ILE A 57 -18.80 -1.08 33.07
CA ILE A 57 -17.76 -0.26 33.68
C ILE A 57 -16.37 -0.92 33.48
N GLY A 58 -16.28 -2.23 33.67
CA GLY A 58 -15.04 -2.97 33.41
C GLY A 58 -14.58 -2.83 31.94
N ARG A 59 -15.50 -2.93 31.00
CA ARG A 59 -15.18 -2.73 29.56
C ARG A 59 -14.72 -1.32 29.24
N LEU A 60 -15.29 -0.31 29.90
CA LEU A 60 -14.89 1.09 29.78
C LEU A 60 -13.43 1.29 30.23
N LEU A 61 -13.03 0.72 31.37
CA LEU A 61 -11.67 0.82 31.91
C LEU A 61 -10.66 0.13 30.94
N VAL A 62 -11.02 -1.04 30.43
CA VAL A 62 -10.20 -1.73 29.41
C VAL A 62 -10.07 -0.91 28.14
N GLY A 63 -11.17 -0.30 27.67
CA GLY A 63 -11.15 0.58 26.48
C GLY A 63 -10.28 1.82 26.68
N ALA A 64 -10.35 2.44 27.87
CA ALA A 64 -9.51 3.58 28.22
C ALA A 64 -8.01 3.21 28.28
N ALA A 65 -7.68 2.04 28.86
CA ALA A 65 -6.32 1.53 28.88
C ALA A 65 -5.81 1.24 27.45
N GLN A 66 -6.64 0.65 26.59
CA GLN A 66 -6.33 0.42 25.17
C GLN A 66 -6.08 1.74 24.42
N PHE A 67 -6.90 2.75 24.66
CA PHE A 67 -6.69 4.09 24.08
C PHE A 67 -5.34 4.67 24.50
N GLY A 68 -5.02 4.64 25.80
CA GLY A 68 -3.74 5.12 26.32
C GLY A 68 -2.54 4.37 25.72
N PHE A 69 -2.64 3.05 25.59
CA PHE A 69 -1.60 2.24 24.93
C PHE A 69 -1.42 2.62 23.46
N VAL A 70 -2.53 2.73 22.71
CA VAL A 70 -2.47 3.15 21.30
C VAL A 70 -1.87 4.54 21.19
N TRP A 71 -2.28 5.48 22.01
CA TRP A 71 -1.75 6.84 21.99
C TRP A 71 -0.23 6.86 22.17
N PHE A 72 0.29 6.13 23.14
CA PHE A 72 1.72 6.09 23.46
C PHE A 72 2.54 5.36 22.37
N ALA A 73 2.03 4.24 21.86
CA ALA A 73 2.79 3.36 21.00
C ALA A 73 2.63 3.66 19.48
N TRP A 74 1.59 4.41 19.09
CA TRP A 74 1.16 4.49 17.69
C TRP A 74 2.21 5.09 16.74
N VAL A 75 2.80 6.23 17.11
CA VAL A 75 3.78 6.91 16.23
C VAL A 75 5.00 6.03 16.02
N GLY A 76 5.57 5.49 17.11
CA GLY A 76 6.72 4.59 17.03
C GLY A 76 6.42 3.32 16.23
N TYR A 77 5.24 2.74 16.44
CA TYR A 77 4.76 1.59 15.68
C TYR A 77 4.62 1.92 14.18
N GLY A 78 3.98 3.03 13.84
CA GLY A 78 3.74 3.46 12.46
C GLY A 78 5.05 3.70 11.71
N VAL A 79 6.00 4.43 12.32
CA VAL A 79 7.34 4.68 11.76
C VAL A 79 8.06 3.35 11.51
N THR A 80 8.08 2.46 12.50
CA THR A 80 8.76 1.16 12.40
C THR A 80 8.14 0.28 11.31
N LEU A 81 6.80 0.23 11.23
CA LEU A 81 6.11 -0.55 10.20
C LEU A 81 6.43 -0.04 8.79
N VAL A 82 6.37 1.28 8.57
CA VAL A 82 6.67 1.87 7.27
C VAL A 82 8.14 1.65 6.89
N ALA A 83 9.07 1.80 7.84
CA ALA A 83 10.48 1.52 7.62
C ALA A 83 10.72 0.03 7.27
N ALA A 84 10.09 -0.89 7.99
CA ALA A 84 10.18 -2.33 7.70
C ALA A 84 9.63 -2.67 6.30
N CYS A 85 8.47 -2.12 5.93
CA CYS A 85 7.90 -2.30 4.59
C CYS A 85 8.80 -1.72 3.50
N SER A 86 9.43 -0.55 3.74
CA SER A 86 10.39 0.05 2.82
C SER A 86 11.64 -0.82 2.66
N GLY A 87 12.19 -1.35 3.76
CA GLY A 87 13.31 -2.29 3.74
C GLY A 87 12.99 -3.56 2.97
N LEU A 88 11.80 -4.15 3.21
CA LEU A 88 11.31 -5.30 2.47
C LEU A 88 11.15 -5.01 0.98
N THR A 89 10.63 -3.82 0.63
CA THR A 89 10.51 -3.38 -0.76
C THR A 89 11.86 -3.38 -1.46
N LYS A 90 12.88 -2.76 -0.85
CA LYS A 90 14.24 -2.71 -1.40
C LYS A 90 14.87 -4.10 -1.55
N ALA A 91 14.68 -4.97 -0.56
CA ALA A 91 15.17 -6.35 -0.62
C ALA A 91 14.50 -7.14 -1.76
N LEU A 92 13.18 -6.97 -1.95
CA LEU A 92 12.46 -7.59 -3.07
C LEU A 92 12.89 -7.01 -4.42
N MET A 93 13.09 -5.70 -4.54
CA MET A 93 13.61 -5.06 -5.76
C MET A 93 14.97 -5.63 -6.13
N GLN A 94 15.86 -5.76 -5.16
CA GLN A 94 17.18 -6.32 -5.42
C GLN A 94 17.12 -7.80 -5.81
N SER A 95 16.28 -8.59 -5.17
CA SER A 95 16.19 -10.03 -5.44
C SER A 95 15.46 -10.38 -6.74
N LEU A 96 14.43 -9.61 -7.11
CA LEU A 96 13.56 -9.92 -8.26
C LEU A 96 13.89 -9.10 -9.51
N LEU A 97 14.36 -7.86 -9.34
CA LEU A 97 14.61 -6.92 -10.43
C LEU A 97 16.11 -6.57 -10.58
N ASN A 98 16.95 -7.02 -9.63
CA ASN A 98 18.39 -6.70 -9.56
C ASN A 98 18.69 -5.19 -9.53
N VAL A 99 17.79 -4.40 -8.92
CA VAL A 99 17.93 -2.95 -8.72
C VAL A 99 17.68 -2.58 -7.25
N THR A 100 18.23 -1.46 -6.80
CA THR A 100 18.03 -0.94 -5.43
C THR A 100 17.06 0.24 -5.38
N ARG A 101 16.81 0.88 -6.52
CA ARG A 101 15.90 2.02 -6.69
C ARG A 101 15.06 1.84 -7.93
N TRP A 102 13.88 2.42 -7.92
CA TRP A 102 13.01 2.44 -9.09
C TRP A 102 13.65 3.17 -10.28
N SER A 103 14.41 4.23 -10.03
CA SER A 103 15.12 4.98 -11.07
C SER A 103 16.20 4.18 -11.80
N GLU A 104 16.68 3.09 -11.20
CA GLU A 104 17.66 2.17 -11.80
C GLU A 104 17.01 1.08 -12.67
N TRP A 105 15.69 0.94 -12.58
CA TRP A 105 15.00 -0.13 -13.31
C TRP A 105 14.83 0.22 -14.78
N GLU A 106 15.43 -0.60 -15.63
CA GLU A 106 15.31 -0.52 -17.09
C GLU A 106 14.58 -1.77 -17.59
N PRO A 107 13.29 -1.63 -18.01
CA PRO A 107 12.46 -2.78 -18.40
C PRO A 107 12.88 -3.46 -19.68
N TRP A 108 13.77 -2.84 -20.47
CA TRP A 108 14.30 -3.35 -21.74
C TRP A 108 15.77 -3.03 -21.92
N GLU A 109 16.42 -3.86 -22.75
CA GLU A 109 17.75 -3.56 -23.24
C GLU A 109 17.74 -2.29 -24.12
N PRO A 110 18.85 -1.55 -24.20
CA PRO A 110 18.97 -0.39 -25.06
C PRO A 110 18.60 -0.75 -26.52
N PHE A 111 17.73 0.03 -27.10
CA PHE A 111 17.31 -0.17 -28.49
C PHE A 111 18.49 -0.03 -29.45
N THR A 112 18.61 -0.97 -30.38
CA THR A 112 19.59 -0.92 -31.44
C THR A 112 19.04 -0.18 -32.68
N ALA A 113 19.91 0.32 -33.53
CA ALA A 113 19.48 0.97 -34.76
C ALA A 113 18.63 0.04 -35.65
N SER A 114 18.89 -1.28 -35.60
CA SER A 114 18.11 -2.29 -36.33
C SER A 114 16.67 -2.41 -35.81
N ASP A 115 16.44 -2.23 -34.54
CA ASP A 115 15.09 -2.32 -33.96
C ASP A 115 14.22 -1.15 -34.42
N VAL A 116 14.81 0.03 -34.59
CA VAL A 116 14.10 1.23 -35.04
C VAL A 116 13.86 1.21 -36.56
N THR A 117 14.78 0.62 -37.33
CA THR A 117 14.64 0.53 -38.81
C THR A 117 13.70 -0.58 -39.27
N ASN A 118 13.44 -1.59 -38.43
CA ASN A 118 12.44 -2.61 -38.74
C ASN A 118 11.05 -2.07 -38.37
N GLY A 119 10.25 -1.73 -39.39
CA GLY A 119 8.94 -1.10 -39.21
C GLY A 119 7.98 -1.88 -38.30
N THR A 120 7.97 -3.21 -38.36
CA THR A 120 7.11 -4.04 -37.50
C THR A 120 7.57 -3.99 -36.05
N VAL A 121 8.88 -4.10 -35.80
CA VAL A 121 9.46 -4.03 -34.47
C VAL A 121 9.24 -2.65 -33.89
N ALA A 122 9.46 -1.58 -34.65
CA ALA A 122 9.25 -0.20 -34.20
C ALA A 122 7.79 0.07 -33.78
N VAL A 123 6.81 -0.44 -34.52
CA VAL A 123 5.39 -0.31 -34.18
C VAL A 123 5.08 -1.05 -32.86
N ILE A 124 5.56 -2.29 -32.70
CA ILE A 124 5.35 -3.07 -31.47
C ILE A 124 5.98 -2.35 -30.29
N LEU A 125 7.23 -1.89 -30.40
CA LEU A 125 7.93 -1.16 -29.35
C LEU A 125 7.23 0.16 -29.01
N GLY A 126 6.66 0.86 -30.00
CA GLY A 126 5.90 2.07 -29.80
C GLY A 126 4.62 1.83 -28.98
N ILE A 127 3.86 0.78 -29.32
CA ILE A 127 2.66 0.40 -28.55
C ILE A 127 3.03 -0.02 -27.12
N MET A 128 4.06 -0.83 -26.96
CA MET A 128 4.54 -1.27 -25.64
C MET A 128 5.01 -0.10 -24.78
N GLY A 129 5.77 0.84 -25.39
CA GLY A 129 6.21 2.05 -24.70
C GLY A 129 5.04 2.92 -24.23
N MET A 130 4.01 3.08 -25.04
CA MET A 130 2.80 3.83 -24.65
C MET A 130 2.03 3.14 -23.52
N LEU A 131 1.89 1.82 -23.56
CA LEU A 131 1.26 1.05 -22.48
C LEU A 131 2.06 1.16 -21.17
N LEU A 132 3.39 1.07 -21.25
CA LEU A 132 4.26 1.25 -20.08
C LEU A 132 4.15 2.65 -19.49
N TRP A 133 4.02 3.68 -20.33
CA TRP A 133 3.87 5.06 -19.89
C TRP A 133 2.55 5.27 -19.12
N ILE A 134 1.45 4.73 -19.65
CA ILE A 134 0.15 4.73 -18.96
C ILE A 134 0.24 3.98 -17.62
N ALA A 135 0.89 2.81 -17.62
CA ALA A 135 1.10 2.03 -16.40
C ALA A 135 1.92 2.79 -15.34
N ALA A 136 2.98 3.49 -15.77
CA ALA A 136 3.81 4.30 -14.87
C ALA A 136 3.04 5.45 -14.23
N ILE A 137 2.19 6.14 -14.99
CA ILE A 137 1.31 7.19 -14.43
C ILE A 137 0.35 6.59 -13.39
N GLY A 138 -0.30 5.48 -13.70
CA GLY A 138 -1.20 4.78 -12.78
C GLY A 138 -0.48 4.35 -11.49
N HIS A 139 0.73 3.81 -11.62
CA HIS A 139 1.57 3.43 -10.48
C HIS A 139 1.91 4.63 -9.59
N THR A 140 2.37 5.73 -10.19
CA THR A 140 2.67 6.97 -9.44
C THR A 140 1.46 7.50 -8.68
N LEU A 141 0.27 7.52 -9.30
CA LEU A 141 -0.96 7.95 -8.64
C LEU A 141 -1.27 7.08 -7.42
N VAL A 142 -1.08 5.76 -7.52
CA VAL A 142 -1.26 4.84 -6.39
C VAL A 142 -0.25 5.14 -5.28
N MET A 143 1.02 5.40 -5.60
CA MET A 143 2.05 5.70 -4.61
C MET A 143 1.80 7.04 -3.90
N VAL A 144 1.36 8.07 -4.63
CA VAL A 144 0.95 9.36 -4.03
C VAL A 144 -0.26 9.18 -3.12
N ALA A 145 -1.31 8.51 -3.59
CA ALA A 145 -2.51 8.23 -2.80
C ALA A 145 -2.19 7.42 -1.53
N ARG A 146 -1.28 6.44 -1.64
CA ARG A 146 -0.77 5.68 -0.49
C ARG A 146 -0.05 6.58 0.52
N ALA A 147 0.87 7.43 0.05
CA ALA A 147 1.61 8.33 0.94
C ALA A 147 0.66 9.27 1.69
N ALA A 148 -0.28 9.89 0.98
CA ALA A 148 -1.31 10.71 1.58
C ALA A 148 -2.18 9.93 2.58
N SER A 149 -2.57 8.69 2.24
CA SER A 149 -3.37 7.84 3.13
C SER A 149 -2.62 7.48 4.42
N LEU A 150 -1.33 7.19 4.35
CA LEU A 150 -0.50 6.92 5.53
C LEU A 150 -0.43 8.14 6.46
N LEU A 151 -0.23 9.34 5.91
CA LEU A 151 -0.18 10.58 6.69
C LEU A 151 -1.53 10.86 7.36
N VAL A 152 -2.62 10.77 6.61
CA VAL A 152 -3.98 11.01 7.15
C VAL A 152 -4.33 9.97 8.20
N LEU A 153 -4.10 8.68 7.93
CA LEU A 153 -4.41 7.61 8.89
C LEU A 153 -3.56 7.71 10.14
N ALA A 154 -2.27 8.06 10.02
CA ALA A 154 -1.42 8.29 11.18
C ALA A 154 -1.94 9.45 12.05
N ALA A 155 -2.30 10.57 11.44
CA ALA A 155 -2.81 11.75 12.13
C ALA A 155 -4.20 11.53 12.77
N VAL A 156 -5.10 10.77 12.13
CA VAL A 156 -6.49 10.54 12.59
C VAL A 156 -6.61 9.35 13.55
N THR A 157 -5.56 8.54 13.69
CA THR A 157 -5.61 7.36 14.58
C THR A 157 -5.97 7.67 16.01
N PRO A 158 -5.52 8.76 16.67
CA PRO A 158 -5.97 9.10 18.02
C PRO A 158 -7.50 9.22 18.10
N ILE A 159 -8.13 9.85 17.11
CA ILE A 159 -9.60 10.03 17.06
C ILE A 159 -10.29 8.67 16.90
N SER A 160 -9.80 7.82 16.01
CA SER A 160 -10.36 6.49 15.83
C SER A 160 -10.15 5.58 17.04
N ALA A 161 -9.02 5.74 17.74
CA ALA A 161 -8.70 5.01 18.97
C ALA A 161 -9.61 5.42 20.14
N ALA A 162 -10.12 6.65 20.17
CA ALA A 162 -11.13 7.08 21.16
C ALA A 162 -12.37 6.18 21.12
N GLY A 163 -12.70 5.62 19.96
CA GLY A 163 -13.78 4.63 19.79
C GLY A 163 -13.57 3.33 20.57
N LEU A 164 -12.36 2.98 21.01
CA LEU A 164 -12.09 1.77 21.78
C LEU A 164 -12.79 1.77 23.15
N VAL A 165 -13.12 2.95 23.65
CA VAL A 165 -13.83 3.14 24.93
C VAL A 165 -15.27 2.62 24.89
N THR A 166 -15.87 2.51 23.68
CA THR A 166 -17.26 2.09 23.50
C THR A 166 -17.37 0.90 22.55
N ASP A 167 -18.39 0.05 22.76
CA ASP A 167 -18.61 -1.13 21.90
C ASP A 167 -18.93 -0.73 20.45
N PHE A 168 -19.69 0.33 20.23
CA PHE A 168 -20.03 0.79 18.88
C PHE A 168 -18.86 1.48 18.16
N GLY A 169 -17.97 2.14 18.90
CA GLY A 169 -16.83 2.87 18.33
C GLY A 169 -15.61 1.99 18.04
N ARG A 170 -15.51 0.82 18.67
CA ARG A 170 -14.35 -0.10 18.52
C ARG A 170 -14.04 -0.45 17.06
N GLY A 171 -15.07 -0.55 16.24
CA GLY A 171 -14.93 -0.82 14.80
C GLY A 171 -14.17 0.26 14.03
N TRP A 172 -14.19 1.51 14.51
CA TRP A 172 -13.50 2.64 13.87
C TRP A 172 -11.99 2.45 13.92
N PHE A 173 -11.45 2.14 15.10
CA PHE A 173 -10.02 1.89 15.27
C PHE A 173 -9.55 0.71 14.40
N TRP A 174 -10.23 -0.44 14.49
CA TRP A 174 -9.83 -1.62 13.74
C TRP A 174 -9.93 -1.44 12.22
N LYS A 175 -10.84 -0.62 11.74
CA LYS A 175 -10.94 -0.27 10.33
C LYS A 175 -9.74 0.60 9.91
N SER A 176 -9.45 1.69 10.65
CA SER A 176 -8.30 2.56 10.40
C SER A 176 -6.98 1.80 10.48
N PHE A 177 -6.82 0.93 11.48
CA PHE A 177 -5.67 0.08 11.67
C PHE A 177 -5.41 -0.83 10.47
N ARG A 178 -6.44 -1.52 9.96
CA ARG A 178 -6.33 -2.35 8.75
C ARG A 178 -5.97 -1.55 7.52
N TRP A 179 -6.56 -0.38 7.33
CA TRP A 179 -6.25 0.50 6.21
C TRP A 179 -4.80 1.00 6.25
N PHE A 180 -4.31 1.34 7.44
CA PHE A 180 -2.91 1.76 7.62
C PHE A 180 -1.93 0.65 7.23
N HIS A 181 -2.16 -0.58 7.68
CA HIS A 181 -1.31 -1.72 7.31
C HIS A 181 -1.37 -2.02 5.82
N ALA A 182 -2.54 -1.95 5.25
CA ALA A 182 -2.71 -2.16 3.82
C ALA A 182 -1.95 -1.11 3.00
N ALA A 183 -2.02 0.17 3.38
CA ALA A 183 -1.27 1.23 2.74
C ALA A 183 0.26 1.05 2.94
N ALA A 184 0.71 0.59 4.12
CA ALA A 184 2.12 0.32 4.38
C ALA A 184 2.66 -0.84 3.53
N LEU A 185 1.87 -1.91 3.34
CA LEU A 185 2.24 -3.09 2.58
C LEU A 185 2.13 -2.93 1.05
N THR A 186 1.56 -1.85 0.57
CA THR A 186 1.39 -1.62 -0.88
C THR A 186 2.70 -1.73 -1.68
N PRO A 187 3.84 -1.09 -1.31
CA PRO A 187 5.06 -1.15 -2.10
C PRO A 187 5.66 -2.56 -2.21
N PRO A 188 5.85 -3.33 -1.12
CA PRO A 188 6.40 -4.67 -1.27
C PRO A 188 5.51 -5.59 -2.10
N LEU A 189 4.18 -5.45 -2.00
CA LEU A 189 3.25 -6.21 -2.82
C LEU A 189 3.33 -5.84 -4.31
N MET A 190 3.52 -4.54 -4.61
CA MET A 190 3.69 -4.11 -6.00
C MET A 190 4.99 -4.62 -6.60
N VAL A 191 6.12 -4.57 -5.86
CA VAL A 191 7.39 -5.15 -6.32
C VAL A 191 7.26 -6.66 -6.53
N LEU A 192 6.56 -7.35 -5.65
CA LEU A 192 6.35 -8.78 -5.78
C LEU A 192 5.51 -9.12 -7.02
N ALA A 193 4.45 -8.35 -7.29
CA ALA A 193 3.63 -8.49 -8.49
C ALA A 193 4.44 -8.20 -9.76
N LEU A 194 5.23 -7.11 -9.78
CA LEU A 194 6.08 -6.76 -10.89
C LEU A 194 7.19 -7.80 -11.11
N GLY A 195 7.87 -8.21 -10.05
CA GLY A 195 8.97 -9.18 -10.13
C GLY A 195 8.51 -10.55 -10.67
N THR A 196 7.34 -11.02 -10.21
CA THR A 196 6.75 -12.26 -10.76
C THR A 196 6.35 -12.10 -12.22
N ALA A 197 5.89 -10.93 -12.63
CA ALA A 197 5.52 -10.64 -13.99
C ALA A 197 6.75 -10.53 -14.91
N VAL A 198 7.83 -9.91 -14.45
CA VAL A 198 9.12 -9.83 -15.18
C VAL A 198 9.76 -11.21 -15.32
N ALA A 199 9.73 -12.04 -14.28
CA ALA A 199 10.24 -13.41 -14.31
C ALA A 199 9.49 -14.30 -15.35
N ASN A 200 8.25 -13.93 -15.68
CA ASN A 200 7.40 -14.67 -16.64
C ASN A 200 7.30 -14.03 -18.03
N HIS A 201 8.25 -13.19 -18.42
CA HIS A 201 8.34 -12.43 -19.67
C HIS A 201 7.71 -11.02 -19.67
N ALA A 202 8.48 -10.07 -20.20
CA ALA A 202 8.30 -8.62 -20.09
C ALA A 202 6.92 -8.05 -20.56
N ILE A 203 6.20 -8.73 -21.43
CA ILE A 203 4.90 -8.29 -21.95
C ILE A 203 3.79 -8.41 -20.90
N ILE A 204 3.79 -9.52 -20.17
CA ILE A 204 2.80 -9.79 -19.11
C ILE A 204 3.03 -8.84 -17.92
N GLY A 205 4.29 -8.43 -17.71
CA GLY A 205 4.67 -7.52 -16.62
C GLY A 205 4.10 -6.12 -16.75
N ALA A 206 4.18 -5.52 -17.93
CA ALA A 206 3.63 -4.18 -18.16
C ALA A 206 2.09 -4.18 -18.04
N LEU A 207 1.43 -5.22 -18.57
CA LEU A 207 -0.01 -5.40 -18.45
C LEU A 207 -0.43 -5.67 -17.00
N GLY A 208 0.35 -6.47 -16.27
CA GLY A 208 0.14 -6.77 -14.86
C GLY A 208 0.23 -5.53 -13.97
N MET A 209 1.22 -4.66 -14.20
CA MET A 209 1.32 -3.38 -13.47
C MET A 209 0.15 -2.45 -13.77
N ALA A 210 -0.26 -2.31 -15.02
CA ALA A 210 -1.41 -1.49 -15.39
C ALA A 210 -2.67 -1.95 -14.66
N VAL A 211 -2.97 -3.25 -14.72
CA VAL A 211 -4.18 -3.81 -14.08
C VAL A 211 -4.09 -3.74 -12.55
N ALA A 212 -2.93 -4.01 -11.92
CA ALA A 212 -2.75 -3.86 -10.49
C ALA A 212 -2.96 -2.41 -10.04
N SER A 213 -2.44 -1.44 -10.78
CA SER A 213 -2.61 -0.01 -10.50
C SER A 213 -4.09 0.42 -10.62
N PHE A 214 -4.79 -0.03 -11.65
CA PHE A 214 -6.24 0.25 -11.81
C PHE A 214 -7.08 -0.45 -10.74
N ALA A 215 -6.74 -1.67 -10.34
CA ALA A 215 -7.44 -2.37 -9.27
C ALA A 215 -7.27 -1.68 -7.91
N LEU A 216 -6.09 -1.11 -7.63
CA LEU A 216 -5.82 -0.33 -6.43
C LEU A 216 -6.57 1.01 -6.40
N LEU A 217 -6.74 1.65 -7.54
CA LEU A 217 -7.52 2.91 -7.65
C LEU A 217 -9.04 2.68 -7.56
N GLY A 218 -9.54 1.56 -8.10
CA GLY A 218 -10.98 1.30 -8.24
C GLY A 218 -11.64 0.50 -7.12
N GLY A 219 -10.85 -0.14 -6.28
CA GLY A 219 -11.37 -1.02 -5.23
C GLY A 219 -10.61 -0.86 -3.93
N GLY A 220 -11.27 -0.91 -2.80
CA GLY A 220 -10.58 -0.94 -1.51
C GLY A 220 -9.53 -2.06 -1.47
N VAL A 221 -8.58 -1.95 -0.53
CA VAL A 221 -7.39 -2.82 -0.42
C VAL A 221 -7.71 -4.34 -0.46
N VAL A 222 -8.91 -4.73 -0.06
CA VAL A 222 -9.35 -6.15 -0.10
C VAL A 222 -9.54 -6.63 -1.54
N SER A 223 -10.09 -5.78 -2.43
CA SER A 223 -10.23 -6.11 -3.85
C SER A 223 -8.90 -6.04 -4.60
N SER A 224 -7.94 -5.21 -4.15
CA SER A 224 -6.59 -5.16 -4.72
C SER A 224 -5.77 -6.39 -4.35
N LEU A 225 -5.87 -6.90 -3.13
CA LEU A 225 -5.23 -8.16 -2.73
C LEU A 225 -5.81 -9.36 -3.51
N ALA A 226 -7.13 -9.38 -3.74
CA ALA A 226 -7.78 -10.37 -4.59
C ALA A 226 -7.34 -10.23 -6.06
N GLY A 227 -7.17 -9.00 -6.57
CA GLY A 227 -6.66 -8.72 -7.91
C GLY A 227 -5.22 -9.17 -8.10
N ILE A 228 -4.34 -8.92 -7.12
CA ILE A 228 -2.94 -9.39 -7.12
C ILE A 228 -2.90 -10.92 -7.05
N GLY A 229 -3.74 -11.54 -6.22
CA GLY A 229 -3.85 -13.00 -6.11
C GLY A 229 -4.34 -13.65 -7.41
N LEU A 230 -5.32 -13.05 -8.08
CA LEU A 230 -5.81 -13.48 -9.40
C LEU A 230 -4.75 -13.36 -10.49
N MET A 231 -3.93 -12.31 -10.45
CA MET A 231 -2.84 -12.12 -11.42
C MET A 231 -1.67 -13.05 -11.20
N ALA A 232 -1.26 -13.28 -9.95
CA ALA A 232 -0.28 -14.30 -9.62
C ALA A 232 -0.78 -15.70 -10.04
N GLY A 233 -2.07 -15.98 -9.83
CA GLY A 233 -2.72 -17.21 -10.27
C GLY A 233 -2.79 -17.34 -11.80
N ALA A 234 -3.14 -16.28 -12.52
CA ALA A 234 -3.18 -16.26 -13.98
C ALA A 234 -1.78 -16.42 -14.59
N SER A 235 -0.75 -15.82 -13.97
CA SER A 235 0.65 -16.00 -14.38
C SER A 235 1.14 -17.44 -14.20
N LEU A 236 0.74 -18.09 -13.10
CA LEU A 236 1.06 -19.50 -12.83
C LEU A 236 0.34 -20.47 -13.78
N VAL A 237 -0.87 -20.14 -14.24
CA VAL A 237 -1.64 -20.94 -15.20
C VAL A 237 -1.15 -20.72 -16.63
N ALA A 238 -0.67 -19.54 -16.98
CA ALA A 238 -0.13 -19.23 -18.32
C ALA A 238 1.24 -19.89 -18.60
N LEU A 239 2.02 -20.18 -17.55
CA LEU A 239 3.34 -20.83 -17.68
C LEU A 239 3.33 -22.18 -18.42
N PRO A 240 2.43 -23.14 -18.15
CA PRO A 240 2.42 -24.40 -18.87
C PRO A 240 1.93 -24.26 -20.32
N THR A 241 1.03 -23.31 -20.61
CA THR A 241 0.47 -23.13 -21.95
C THR A 241 1.46 -22.51 -22.94
N ILE A 242 2.35 -21.63 -22.47
CA ILE A 242 3.40 -21.03 -23.30
C ILE A 242 4.53 -22.05 -23.57
N HIS A 243 4.87 -22.90 -22.61
CA HIS A 243 5.88 -23.96 -22.80
C HIS A 243 5.43 -25.06 -23.78
N VAL A 244 4.13 -25.29 -23.88
CA VAL A 244 3.56 -26.26 -24.84
C VAL A 244 3.45 -25.68 -26.26
N GLY A 245 3.27 -24.34 -26.39
CA GLY A 245 3.14 -23.67 -27.69
C GLY A 245 4.44 -23.36 -28.42
N LEU A 246 5.59 -23.33 -27.71
CA LEU A 246 6.90 -22.97 -28.27
C LEU A 246 7.82 -24.16 -28.64
N ARG A 247 7.30 -25.38 -28.72
CA ARG A 247 8.02 -26.47 -29.39
C ARG A 247 7.93 -26.28 -30.91
N ILE A 248 8.64 -25.30 -31.45
CA ILE A 248 8.98 -25.24 -32.85
C ILE A 248 10.18 -26.19 -33.04
N PRO A 249 10.06 -27.26 -33.82
CA PRO A 249 11.23 -28.05 -34.16
C PRO A 249 12.12 -27.20 -35.05
N VAL A 250 13.31 -26.89 -34.56
CA VAL A 250 14.37 -26.32 -35.41
C VAL A 250 14.93 -27.49 -36.25
N PRO A 251 15.02 -27.35 -37.57
CA PRO A 251 15.55 -28.39 -38.47
C PRO A 251 17.02 -28.64 -38.24
#